data_e1750a79d85f19c3f1f4b48c90260d66
#
_entry.id   e1750a79d85f19c3f1f4b48c90260d66
#
_cell.length_a   1.000
_cell.length_b   1.000
_cell.length_c   1.000
_cell.angle_alpha   90.00
_cell.angle_beta   90.00
_cell.angle_gamma   90.00
#
_symmetry.space_group_name_H-M   'P 1'
#
loop_
_entity.id
_entity.type
_entity.pdbx_description
1 polymer ?
#
loop_
_entity_poly.entity_id
_entity_poly.type
_entity_poly.pdbx_seq_one_letter_code
_entity_poly.pdbx_strand_id
1 'polypeptide(L)'
;TPGVAQTVAVTNGTLNISVTGVITFTPAANFNGTVTFPYTISDGQGGSATANQVITVTPVNDAPLDGNETNNVTEDTPLTVADGAAGDLLNNASDIDGGALTITGYTIAGAPGTQAVGTPVPIAGVGTLTINANGSYSFTPAANYSGAIPLITYTVSDGNGGTDTSTLQLTMVPVNDPPVAVTDTYTMAEDGAPITLAPLSGDRDPD
;
A
#
# COMPACT_ATOMS: atom_id res chain seq x y z
N THR A 1 26.71 31.04 -29.54
CA THR A 1 27.34 31.37 -30.83
C THR A 1 26.39 30.94 -31.94
N PRO A 2 25.97 31.82 -32.85
CA PRO A 2 25.12 31.43 -33.98
C PRO A 2 25.74 30.27 -34.76
N GLY A 3 24.93 29.30 -35.16
CA GLY A 3 25.34 28.15 -35.96
C GLY A 3 25.90 26.95 -35.16
N VAL A 4 25.94 27.01 -33.83
CA VAL A 4 26.35 25.87 -32.99
C VAL A 4 25.21 25.56 -32.01
N ALA A 5 24.77 24.30 -32.00
CA ALA A 5 23.81 23.84 -31.02
C ALA A 5 24.43 23.84 -29.60
N GLN A 6 23.69 24.27 -28.62
CA GLN A 6 24.15 24.36 -27.24
C GLN A 6 23.09 23.78 -26.29
N THR A 7 23.55 23.12 -25.23
CA THR A 7 22.73 22.69 -24.10
C THR A 7 23.26 23.43 -22.87
N VAL A 8 22.36 24.16 -22.19
CA VAL A 8 22.69 24.98 -21.03
C VAL A 8 21.82 24.52 -19.86
N ALA A 9 22.46 24.02 -18.81
CA ALA A 9 21.75 23.73 -17.56
C ALA A 9 21.38 25.07 -16.89
N VAL A 10 20.12 25.19 -16.49
CA VAL A 10 19.59 26.30 -15.68
C VAL A 10 18.95 25.75 -14.44
N THR A 11 18.66 26.59 -13.47
CA THR A 11 17.92 26.14 -12.28
C THR A 11 16.58 25.54 -12.70
N ASN A 12 16.31 24.32 -12.22
CA ASN A 12 15.07 23.57 -12.45
C ASN A 12 14.80 23.16 -13.92
N GLY A 13 15.85 23.01 -14.74
CA GLY A 13 15.69 22.48 -16.09
C GLY A 13 16.89 22.67 -17.01
N THR A 14 16.64 22.49 -18.30
CA THR A 14 17.67 22.59 -19.34
C THR A 14 17.16 23.39 -20.53
N LEU A 15 17.98 24.32 -21.01
CA LEU A 15 17.78 25.04 -22.26
C LEU A 15 18.56 24.36 -23.38
N ASN A 16 17.90 24.10 -24.50
CA ASN A 16 18.54 23.66 -25.73
C ASN A 16 18.40 24.76 -26.79
N ILE A 17 19.51 25.20 -27.33
CA ILE A 17 19.58 26.22 -28.39
C ILE A 17 20.00 25.51 -29.66
N SER A 18 19.14 25.53 -30.68
CA SER A 18 19.42 24.91 -31.99
C SER A 18 20.44 25.75 -32.79
N VAL A 19 20.97 25.17 -33.86
CA VAL A 19 21.85 25.87 -34.82
C VAL A 19 21.15 27.05 -35.51
N THR A 20 19.82 27.04 -35.57
CA THR A 20 18.98 28.11 -36.14
C THR A 20 18.56 29.15 -35.08
N GLY A 21 19.00 29.02 -33.84
CA GLY A 21 18.66 29.92 -32.74
C GLY A 21 17.31 29.65 -32.05
N VAL A 22 16.64 28.56 -32.37
CA VAL A 22 15.42 28.15 -31.64
C VAL A 22 15.82 27.68 -30.26
N ILE A 23 15.16 28.23 -29.23
CA ILE A 23 15.36 27.87 -27.83
C ILE A 23 14.19 27.03 -27.35
N THR A 24 14.49 25.89 -26.76
CA THR A 24 13.50 25.05 -26.05
C THR A 24 13.92 24.89 -24.60
N PHE A 25 12.96 24.88 -23.69
CA PHE A 25 13.16 24.60 -22.28
C PHE A 25 12.55 23.27 -21.94
N THR A 26 13.31 22.42 -21.23
CA THR A 26 12.84 21.17 -20.65
C THR A 26 12.91 21.29 -19.13
N PRO A 27 11.79 21.25 -18.41
CA PRO A 27 11.79 21.26 -16.94
C PRO A 27 12.54 20.05 -16.37
N ALA A 28 13.08 20.21 -15.18
CA ALA A 28 13.49 19.06 -14.38
C ALA A 28 12.26 18.19 -14.03
N ALA A 29 12.50 16.90 -13.78
CA ALA A 29 11.42 15.99 -13.38
C ALA A 29 10.72 16.54 -12.14
N ASN A 30 9.39 16.45 -12.11
CA ASN A 30 8.50 16.86 -11.01
C ASN A 30 8.65 18.33 -10.58
N PHE A 31 9.26 19.16 -11.41
CA PHE A 31 9.36 20.58 -11.13
C PHE A 31 8.13 21.34 -11.61
N ASN A 32 7.52 22.07 -10.72
CA ASN A 32 6.51 23.08 -11.02
C ASN A 32 6.95 24.43 -10.41
N GLY A 33 6.48 25.55 -10.98
CA GLY A 33 6.84 26.89 -10.53
C GLY A 33 7.42 27.76 -11.64
N THR A 34 8.06 28.86 -11.26
CA THR A 34 8.59 29.85 -12.20
C THR A 34 10.10 29.67 -12.39
N VAL A 35 10.50 29.59 -13.66
CA VAL A 35 11.93 29.66 -14.06
C VAL A 35 12.18 31.00 -14.75
N THR A 36 13.24 31.66 -14.34
CA THR A 36 13.67 32.93 -14.93
C THR A 36 15.14 32.85 -15.31
N PHE A 37 15.46 33.20 -16.54
CA PHE A 37 16.85 33.32 -16.97
C PHE A 37 17.06 34.56 -17.82
N PRO A 38 18.22 35.28 -17.66
CA PRO A 38 18.55 36.43 -18.46
C PRO A 38 19.04 36.03 -19.86
N TYR A 39 18.75 36.86 -20.85
CA TYR A 39 19.37 36.77 -22.15
C TYR A 39 19.82 38.16 -22.61
N THR A 40 20.85 38.19 -23.42
CA THR A 40 21.40 39.43 -23.99
C THR A 40 21.33 39.40 -25.50
N ILE A 41 20.81 40.46 -26.09
CA ILE A 41 20.86 40.69 -27.54
C ILE A 41 21.95 41.70 -27.84
N SER A 42 22.58 41.56 -29.04
CA SER A 42 23.59 42.52 -29.52
C SER A 42 23.30 42.88 -30.98
N ASP A 43 23.54 44.11 -31.35
CA ASP A 43 23.44 44.65 -32.72
C ASP A 43 24.67 44.33 -33.58
N GLY A 44 25.72 43.73 -33.01
CA GLY A 44 26.99 43.45 -33.69
C GLY A 44 27.89 44.68 -33.90
N GLN A 45 27.45 45.85 -33.46
CA GLN A 45 28.17 47.12 -33.62
C GLN A 45 28.58 47.72 -32.24
N GLY A 46 28.48 46.92 -31.17
CA GLY A 46 28.87 47.29 -29.81
C GLY A 46 27.68 47.63 -28.89
N GLY A 47 26.47 47.74 -29.43
CA GLY A 47 25.26 47.90 -28.63
C GLY A 47 24.75 46.55 -28.11
N SER A 48 24.26 46.54 -26.86
CA SER A 48 23.64 45.36 -26.24
C SER A 48 22.53 45.74 -25.29
N ALA A 49 21.55 44.83 -25.14
CA ALA A 49 20.45 44.94 -24.18
C ALA A 49 20.18 43.58 -23.54
N THR A 50 19.90 43.60 -22.23
CA THR A 50 19.59 42.37 -21.46
C THR A 50 18.12 42.41 -21.02
N ALA A 51 17.46 41.24 -21.12
CA ALA A 51 16.10 41.04 -20.62
C ALA A 51 16.01 39.63 -19.96
N ASN A 52 14.92 39.39 -19.24
CA ASN A 52 14.63 38.11 -18.65
C ASN A 52 13.56 37.36 -19.47
N GLN A 53 13.79 36.07 -19.67
CA GLN A 53 12.74 35.14 -20.05
C GLN A 53 12.15 34.54 -18.78
N VAL A 54 10.83 34.56 -18.68
CA VAL A 54 10.08 33.96 -17.57
C VAL A 54 9.21 32.87 -18.14
N ILE A 55 9.30 31.67 -17.53
CA ILE A 55 8.50 30.50 -17.90
C ILE A 55 7.80 30.01 -16.62
N THR A 56 6.47 29.84 -16.70
CA THR A 56 5.71 29.20 -15.64
C THR A 56 5.46 27.74 -16.02
N VAL A 57 5.94 26.81 -15.21
CA VAL A 57 5.66 25.38 -15.33
C VAL A 57 4.50 25.08 -14.39
N THR A 58 3.38 24.63 -14.96
CA THR A 58 2.19 24.27 -14.20
C THR A 58 2.35 22.89 -13.57
N PRO A 59 1.86 22.67 -12.33
CA PRO A 59 1.87 21.35 -11.71
C PRO A 59 1.02 20.35 -12.51
N VAL A 60 1.47 19.11 -12.50
CA VAL A 60 0.74 17.94 -12.96
C VAL A 60 0.75 16.98 -11.82
N ASN A 61 -0.39 16.37 -11.49
CA ASN A 61 -0.47 15.40 -10.41
C ASN A 61 0.29 14.13 -10.77
N ASP A 62 1.22 13.74 -9.91
CA ASP A 62 1.88 12.44 -9.92
C ASP A 62 1.08 11.44 -9.04
N ALA A 63 1.22 10.16 -9.27
CA ALA A 63 0.59 9.15 -8.44
C ALA A 63 1.42 8.92 -7.15
N PRO A 64 0.76 8.55 -6.03
CA PRO A 64 1.47 8.15 -4.83
C PRO A 64 2.31 6.91 -5.06
N LEU A 65 3.30 6.69 -4.23
CA LEU A 65 4.11 5.48 -4.17
C LEU A 65 3.96 4.87 -2.77
N ASP A 66 3.63 3.60 -2.72
CA ASP A 66 3.46 2.83 -1.50
C ASP A 66 4.21 1.50 -1.59
N GLY A 67 4.56 0.89 -0.44
CA GLY A 67 5.23 -0.40 -0.35
C GLY A 67 4.29 -1.50 0.12
N ASN A 68 4.76 -2.76 0.03
CA ASN A 68 4.03 -3.90 0.57
C ASN A 68 4.31 -4.08 2.05
N GLU A 69 3.28 -4.43 2.83
CA GLU A 69 3.37 -4.66 4.27
C GLU A 69 3.26 -6.14 4.63
N THR A 70 3.90 -6.48 5.74
CA THR A 70 3.81 -7.80 6.36
C THR A 70 3.60 -7.67 7.86
N ASN A 71 2.81 -8.55 8.47
CA ASN A 71 2.67 -8.60 9.91
C ASN A 71 2.36 -10.03 10.38
N ASN A 72 2.60 -10.31 11.66
CA ASN A 72 2.27 -11.57 12.30
C ASN A 72 0.98 -11.44 13.11
N VAL A 73 0.17 -12.47 13.06
CA VAL A 73 -1.05 -12.62 13.84
C VAL A 73 -0.89 -13.83 14.74
N THR A 74 -0.96 -13.65 16.04
CA THR A 74 -0.97 -14.77 16.99
C THR A 74 -2.37 -15.39 17.00
N GLU A 75 -2.46 -16.69 16.91
CA GLU A 75 -3.71 -17.46 17.04
C GLU A 75 -4.50 -16.99 18.27
N ASP A 76 -5.81 -16.96 18.16
CA ASP A 76 -6.77 -16.52 19.19
C ASP A 76 -6.58 -15.11 19.74
N THR A 77 -5.61 -14.34 19.21
CA THR A 77 -5.33 -12.99 19.67
C THR A 77 -5.59 -11.97 18.57
N PRO A 78 -6.51 -11.01 18.78
CA PRO A 78 -6.71 -9.94 17.81
C PRO A 78 -5.46 -9.08 17.60
N LEU A 79 -5.07 -8.88 16.34
CA LEU A 79 -4.07 -7.90 15.94
C LEU A 79 -4.76 -6.55 15.72
N THR A 80 -4.16 -5.47 16.25
CA THR A 80 -4.57 -4.10 15.96
C THR A 80 -3.35 -3.25 15.66
N VAL A 81 -3.34 -2.60 14.52
CA VAL A 81 -2.32 -1.64 14.08
C VAL A 81 -2.97 -0.27 14.00
N ALA A 82 -2.48 0.65 14.83
CA ALA A 82 -3.00 2.02 14.86
C ALA A 82 -2.41 2.87 13.74
N ASP A 83 -3.09 3.96 13.40
CA ASP A 83 -2.61 4.99 12.48
C ASP A 83 -1.24 5.53 12.95
N GLY A 84 -0.28 5.61 12.02
CA GLY A 84 1.09 6.05 12.27
C GLY A 84 1.96 5.05 13.06
N ALA A 85 1.46 3.85 13.37
CA ALA A 85 2.26 2.80 13.97
C ALA A 85 3.17 2.11 12.94
N ALA A 86 4.26 1.48 13.39
CA ALA A 86 5.03 0.59 12.55
C ALA A 86 4.13 -0.55 12.03
N GLY A 87 4.06 -0.72 10.70
CA GLY A 87 3.17 -1.67 10.05
C GLY A 87 1.76 -1.15 9.70
N ASP A 88 1.47 0.13 9.96
CA ASP A 88 0.35 0.85 9.34
C ASP A 88 0.51 0.86 7.82
N LEU A 89 -0.57 0.66 7.09
CA LEU A 89 -0.56 0.49 5.64
C LEU A 89 -0.13 1.74 4.84
N LEU A 90 -0.10 2.91 5.46
CA LEU A 90 0.37 4.16 4.84
C LEU A 90 1.71 4.66 5.42
N ASN A 91 2.32 3.91 6.34
CA ASN A 91 3.52 4.36 7.05
C ASN A 91 4.74 4.57 6.11
N ASN A 92 4.82 3.86 5.01
CA ASN A 92 5.87 3.98 3.99
C ASN A 92 5.37 4.65 2.70
N ALA A 93 4.11 5.05 2.64
CA ALA A 93 3.53 5.73 1.50
C ALA A 93 4.04 7.17 1.36
N SER A 94 4.23 7.63 0.15
CA SER A 94 4.69 8.98 -0.17
C SER A 94 4.09 9.49 -1.47
N ASP A 95 3.95 10.80 -1.56
CA ASP A 95 3.54 11.49 -2.77
C ASP A 95 4.45 12.69 -3.00
N ILE A 96 4.96 12.83 -4.25
CA ILE A 96 5.90 13.89 -4.58
C ILE A 96 5.25 15.28 -4.63
N ASP A 97 3.96 15.33 -4.92
CA ASP A 97 3.16 16.56 -4.89
C ASP A 97 2.71 16.92 -3.47
N GLY A 98 2.86 15.98 -2.54
CA GLY A 98 2.40 16.10 -1.16
C GLY A 98 0.89 15.92 -1.04
N GLY A 99 0.39 15.96 0.19
CA GLY A 99 -1.03 15.79 0.49
C GLY A 99 -1.31 14.58 1.38
N ALA A 100 -2.55 14.43 1.76
CA ALA A 100 -2.99 13.30 2.58
C ALA A 100 -3.30 12.09 1.70
N LEU A 101 -2.64 10.98 1.97
CA LEU A 101 -2.92 9.70 1.32
C LEU A 101 -4.01 8.95 2.07
N THR A 102 -4.84 8.22 1.33
CA THR A 102 -5.94 7.44 1.90
C THR A 102 -6.10 6.10 1.21
N ILE A 103 -6.49 5.07 1.94
CA ILE A 103 -6.92 3.81 1.37
C ILE A 103 -8.37 3.95 0.94
N THR A 104 -8.67 3.63 -0.33
CA THR A 104 -10.01 3.77 -0.91
C THR A 104 -10.80 2.46 -0.97
N GLY A 105 -10.11 1.33 -0.89
CA GLY A 105 -10.69 -0.01 -0.90
C GLY A 105 -9.62 -1.09 -0.96
N TYR A 106 -10.03 -2.34 -0.77
CA TYR A 106 -9.13 -3.49 -0.81
C TYR A 106 -9.82 -4.74 -1.34
N THR A 107 -9.04 -5.70 -1.79
CA THR A 107 -9.50 -7.03 -2.19
C THR A 107 -8.82 -8.09 -1.34
N ILE A 108 -9.48 -9.23 -1.15
CA ILE A 108 -8.96 -10.39 -0.42
C ILE A 108 -8.88 -11.54 -1.41
N ALA A 109 -7.73 -12.18 -1.53
CA ALA A 109 -7.55 -13.29 -2.46
C ALA A 109 -8.58 -14.41 -2.20
N GLY A 110 -9.29 -14.81 -3.27
CA GLY A 110 -10.36 -15.80 -3.17
C GLY A 110 -11.74 -15.28 -2.76
N ALA A 111 -11.86 -14.01 -2.34
CA ALA A 111 -13.14 -13.36 -2.08
C ALA A 111 -13.60 -12.50 -3.27
N PRO A 112 -14.90 -12.37 -3.54
CA PRO A 112 -15.39 -11.56 -4.64
C PRO A 112 -15.36 -10.06 -4.32
N GLY A 113 -14.99 -9.27 -5.33
CA GLY A 113 -15.17 -7.81 -5.34
C GLY A 113 -14.23 -7.04 -4.41
N THR A 114 -14.34 -5.71 -4.50
CA THR A 114 -13.62 -4.76 -3.65
C THR A 114 -14.40 -4.52 -2.36
N GLN A 115 -13.70 -4.57 -1.23
CA GLN A 115 -14.24 -4.31 0.09
C GLN A 115 -14.14 -2.83 0.43
N ALA A 116 -15.14 -2.32 1.13
CA ALA A 116 -15.14 -0.95 1.63
C ALA A 116 -14.26 -0.83 2.90
N VAL A 117 -13.54 0.29 3.01
CA VAL A 117 -12.79 0.62 4.23
C VAL A 117 -13.71 0.96 5.40
N GLY A 118 -13.22 0.79 6.62
CA GLY A 118 -13.93 1.12 7.86
C GLY A 118 -15.02 0.11 8.27
N THR A 119 -15.20 -0.98 7.52
CA THR A 119 -16.19 -2.01 7.83
C THR A 119 -15.52 -3.36 8.09
N PRO A 120 -15.94 -4.11 9.13
CA PRO A 120 -15.45 -5.47 9.35
C PRO A 120 -15.89 -6.40 8.22
N VAL A 121 -14.93 -7.10 7.61
CA VAL A 121 -15.16 -8.07 6.53
C VAL A 121 -14.80 -9.47 7.02
N PRO A 122 -15.76 -10.40 7.12
CA PRO A 122 -15.50 -11.78 7.50
C PRO A 122 -14.80 -12.53 6.35
N ILE A 123 -13.75 -13.26 6.69
CA ILE A 123 -13.06 -14.23 5.82
C ILE A 123 -13.45 -15.62 6.34
N ALA A 124 -14.28 -16.32 5.58
CA ALA A 124 -14.92 -17.54 6.05
C ALA A 124 -13.91 -18.57 6.57
N GLY A 125 -14.06 -19.00 7.83
CA GLY A 125 -13.20 -19.98 8.49
C GLY A 125 -11.81 -19.45 8.88
N VAL A 126 -11.48 -18.19 8.60
CA VAL A 126 -10.14 -17.59 8.82
C VAL A 126 -10.18 -16.51 9.90
N GLY A 127 -11.13 -15.58 9.82
CA GLY A 127 -11.22 -14.47 10.76
C GLY A 127 -12.00 -13.28 10.20
N THR A 128 -11.80 -12.11 10.82
CA THR A 128 -12.44 -10.85 10.41
C THR A 128 -11.40 -9.76 10.27
N LEU A 129 -11.35 -9.12 9.09
CA LEU A 129 -10.44 -8.02 8.78
C LEU A 129 -11.21 -6.70 8.74
N THR A 130 -10.60 -5.64 9.28
CA THR A 130 -11.05 -4.26 9.09
C THR A 130 -9.85 -3.43 8.66
N ILE A 131 -9.94 -2.73 7.54
CA ILE A 131 -8.95 -1.73 7.09
C ILE A 131 -9.64 -0.37 7.07
N ASN A 132 -9.00 0.65 7.63
CA ASN A 132 -9.50 2.02 7.65
C ASN A 132 -8.81 2.88 6.58
N ALA A 133 -9.46 3.98 6.19
CA ALA A 133 -8.94 4.90 5.18
C ALA A 133 -7.58 5.55 5.55
N ASN A 134 -7.27 5.64 6.84
CA ASN A 134 -6.01 6.19 7.36
C ASN A 134 -4.87 5.16 7.49
N GLY A 135 -5.03 3.96 6.93
CA GLY A 135 -4.00 2.91 6.97
C GLY A 135 -4.06 1.99 8.18
N SER A 136 -4.70 2.40 9.28
CA SER A 136 -4.89 1.53 10.44
C SER A 136 -5.74 0.31 10.10
N TYR A 137 -5.48 -0.83 10.76
CA TYR A 137 -6.27 -2.04 10.54
C TYR A 137 -6.32 -2.94 11.77
N SER A 138 -7.28 -3.85 11.75
CA SER A 138 -7.37 -4.92 12.74
C SER A 138 -7.72 -6.24 12.07
N PHE A 139 -7.19 -7.32 12.62
CA PHE A 139 -7.55 -8.68 12.24
C PHE A 139 -7.83 -9.50 13.48
N THR A 140 -9.01 -10.11 13.53
CA THR A 140 -9.42 -11.03 14.60
C THR A 140 -9.47 -12.44 13.99
N PRO A 141 -8.57 -13.37 14.38
CA PRO A 141 -8.62 -14.76 13.92
C PRO A 141 -9.94 -15.45 14.30
N ALA A 142 -10.33 -16.42 13.52
CA ALA A 142 -11.32 -17.40 13.98
C ALA A 142 -10.69 -18.25 15.10
N ALA A 143 -11.49 -18.75 16.03
CA ALA A 143 -11.01 -19.55 17.14
C ALA A 143 -10.26 -20.78 16.62
N ASN A 144 -9.08 -21.07 17.18
CA ASN A 144 -8.22 -22.19 16.86
C ASN A 144 -7.85 -22.25 15.35
N TYR A 145 -7.69 -21.09 14.69
CA TYR A 145 -7.28 -21.06 13.30
C TYR A 145 -5.78 -20.82 13.17
N SER A 146 -5.07 -21.85 12.74
CA SER A 146 -3.61 -21.85 12.54
C SER A 146 -3.18 -21.82 11.06
N GLY A 147 -4.15 -21.74 10.14
CA GLY A 147 -3.93 -21.81 8.69
C GLY A 147 -3.44 -20.52 8.05
N ALA A 148 -3.31 -20.55 6.72
CA ALA A 148 -2.86 -19.39 5.93
C ALA A 148 -3.95 -18.30 5.83
N ILE A 149 -3.56 -17.04 6.04
CA ILE A 149 -4.42 -15.88 5.81
C ILE A 149 -4.29 -15.46 4.34
N PRO A 150 -5.40 -15.28 3.59
CA PRO A 150 -5.35 -14.84 2.20
C PRO A 150 -4.62 -13.50 2.04
N LEU A 151 -3.93 -13.33 0.91
CA LEU A 151 -3.28 -12.06 0.56
C LEU A 151 -4.34 -10.96 0.40
N ILE A 152 -4.07 -9.81 0.98
CA ILE A 152 -4.88 -8.61 0.85
C ILE A 152 -4.17 -7.65 -0.11
N THR A 153 -4.89 -7.07 -1.07
CA THR A 153 -4.38 -6.01 -1.96
C THR A 153 -5.23 -4.77 -1.75
N TYR A 154 -4.62 -3.64 -1.43
CA TYR A 154 -5.33 -2.38 -1.18
C TYR A 154 -4.89 -1.28 -2.14
N THR A 155 -5.72 -0.25 -2.28
CA THR A 155 -5.49 0.89 -3.17
C THR A 155 -5.32 2.16 -2.35
N VAL A 156 -4.17 2.80 -2.53
CA VAL A 156 -3.84 4.12 -1.98
C VAL A 156 -4.22 5.19 -3.01
N SER A 157 -4.77 6.31 -2.56
CA SER A 157 -5.13 7.47 -3.39
C SER A 157 -4.65 8.77 -2.76
N ASP A 158 -4.21 9.70 -3.62
CA ASP A 158 -3.86 11.09 -3.29
C ASP A 158 -5.08 12.04 -3.24
N GLY A 159 -6.27 11.55 -3.65
CA GLY A 159 -7.48 12.37 -3.76
C GLY A 159 -7.54 13.28 -5.00
N ASN A 160 -6.49 13.31 -5.84
CA ASN A 160 -6.36 14.14 -7.04
C ASN A 160 -6.39 13.32 -8.34
N GLY A 161 -6.62 12.01 -8.24
CA GLY A 161 -6.73 11.08 -9.35
C GLY A 161 -5.56 10.10 -9.50
N GLY A 162 -4.46 10.30 -8.78
CA GLY A 162 -3.37 9.36 -8.66
C GLY A 162 -3.72 8.22 -7.70
N THR A 163 -3.29 7.00 -8.04
CA THR A 163 -3.46 5.82 -7.20
C THR A 163 -2.27 4.89 -7.32
N ASP A 164 -2.00 4.15 -6.24
CA ASP A 164 -1.07 3.02 -6.21
C ASP A 164 -1.75 1.80 -5.56
N THR A 165 -1.19 0.61 -5.80
CA THR A 165 -1.70 -0.64 -5.21
C THR A 165 -0.59 -1.39 -4.52
N SER A 166 -0.81 -1.73 -3.26
CA SER A 166 0.11 -2.47 -2.43
C SER A 166 -0.57 -3.68 -1.76
N THR A 167 0.21 -4.52 -1.10
CA THR A 167 -0.30 -5.74 -0.48
C THR A 167 -0.01 -5.76 1.02
N LEU A 168 -0.94 -6.35 1.77
CA LEU A 168 -0.73 -6.75 3.16
C LEU A 168 -0.72 -8.28 3.24
N GLN A 169 0.42 -8.85 3.67
CA GLN A 169 0.54 -10.27 3.98
C GLN A 169 0.53 -10.46 5.50
N LEU A 170 -0.51 -11.09 6.01
CA LEU A 170 -0.60 -11.53 7.40
C LEU A 170 -0.14 -12.98 7.50
N THR A 171 0.72 -13.27 8.47
CA THR A 171 1.24 -14.63 8.74
C THR A 171 0.72 -15.09 10.10
N MET A 172 0.00 -16.22 10.14
CA MET A 172 -0.47 -16.80 11.38
C MET A 172 0.69 -17.40 12.16
N VAL A 173 0.74 -17.11 13.45
CA VAL A 173 1.64 -17.74 14.43
C VAL A 173 0.79 -18.64 15.31
N PRO A 174 0.89 -19.97 15.16
CA PRO A 174 0.07 -20.91 15.91
C PRO A 174 0.43 -20.90 17.40
N VAL A 175 -0.55 -21.21 18.22
CA VAL A 175 -0.42 -21.40 19.67
C VAL A 175 -0.98 -22.77 19.99
N ASN A 176 -0.27 -23.57 20.78
CA ASN A 176 -0.74 -24.91 21.17
C ASN A 176 -1.98 -24.82 22.06
N ASP A 177 -3.07 -25.42 21.61
CA ASP A 177 -4.31 -25.56 22.35
C ASP A 177 -4.35 -26.89 23.14
N PRO A 178 -5.05 -26.95 24.27
CA PRO A 178 -5.24 -28.21 24.97
C PRO A 178 -6.24 -29.11 24.20
N PRO A 179 -6.02 -30.44 24.20
CA PRO A 179 -6.97 -31.35 23.58
C PRO A 179 -8.33 -31.32 24.28
N VAL A 180 -9.37 -31.53 23.50
CA VAL A 180 -10.76 -31.57 23.96
C VAL A 180 -11.23 -33.00 24.01
N ALA A 181 -11.50 -33.50 25.22
CA ALA A 181 -12.07 -34.81 25.44
C ALA A 181 -13.59 -34.76 25.52
N VAL A 182 -14.25 -35.71 24.88
CA VAL A 182 -15.71 -35.87 24.87
C VAL A 182 -16.09 -37.11 25.67
N THR A 183 -17.11 -36.98 26.52
CA THR A 183 -17.58 -38.13 27.31
C THR A 183 -18.23 -39.17 26.42
N ASP A 184 -17.67 -40.38 26.36
CA ASP A 184 -18.27 -41.54 25.74
C ASP A 184 -19.21 -42.24 26.74
N THR A 185 -20.35 -42.67 26.23
CA THR A 185 -21.31 -43.44 27.04
C THR A 185 -21.63 -44.79 26.35
N TYR A 186 -21.50 -45.85 27.12
CA TYR A 186 -21.78 -47.20 26.66
C TYR A 186 -22.81 -47.83 27.55
N THR A 187 -23.65 -48.67 26.99
CA THR A 187 -24.62 -49.50 27.72
C THR A 187 -24.40 -50.97 27.38
N MET A 188 -24.43 -51.81 28.38
CA MET A 188 -24.41 -53.25 28.19
C MET A 188 -25.42 -53.92 29.13
N ALA A 189 -25.90 -55.05 28.75
CA ALA A 189 -26.78 -55.83 29.63
C ALA A 189 -25.94 -56.54 30.71
N GLU A 190 -26.53 -56.80 31.86
CA GLU A 190 -26.00 -57.71 32.85
C GLU A 190 -25.84 -59.10 32.22
N ASP A 191 -24.74 -59.78 32.44
CA ASP A 191 -24.37 -61.04 31.81
C ASP A 191 -24.27 -61.01 30.26
N GLY A 192 -24.22 -59.83 29.64
CA GLY A 192 -24.06 -59.64 28.20
C GLY A 192 -22.66 -59.98 27.71
N ALA A 193 -22.54 -60.18 26.39
CA ALA A 193 -21.22 -60.34 25.74
C ALA A 193 -20.36 -59.05 25.91
N PRO A 194 -19.03 -59.18 25.92
CA PRO A 194 -18.13 -58.02 25.96
C PRO A 194 -18.41 -57.03 24.82
N ILE A 195 -18.41 -55.76 25.11
CA ILE A 195 -18.55 -54.66 24.10
C ILE A 195 -17.20 -54.05 23.80
N THR A 196 -17.03 -53.55 22.58
CA THR A 196 -15.84 -52.76 22.19
C THR A 196 -16.04 -51.34 22.66
N LEU A 197 -15.04 -50.83 23.36
CA LEU A 197 -14.99 -49.41 23.79
C LEU A 197 -14.06 -48.64 22.85
N ALA A 198 -14.42 -47.42 22.52
CA ALA A 198 -13.61 -46.47 21.73
C ALA A 198 -13.45 -45.15 22.52
N PRO A 199 -12.64 -45.14 23.59
CA PRO A 199 -12.59 -44.03 24.53
C PRO A 199 -12.00 -42.72 23.96
N LEU A 200 -11.49 -42.75 22.74
CA LEU A 200 -11.03 -41.57 22.01
C LEU A 200 -11.99 -41.14 20.89
N SER A 201 -13.21 -41.73 20.87
CA SER A 201 -14.21 -41.37 19.88
C SER A 201 -14.78 -39.98 20.16
N GLY A 202 -14.56 -39.04 19.25
CA GLY A 202 -15.03 -37.67 19.39
C GLY A 202 -14.03 -36.72 20.08
N ASP A 203 -12.96 -37.26 20.65
CA ASP A 203 -11.87 -36.46 21.15
C ASP A 203 -11.12 -35.78 19.98
N ARG A 204 -10.63 -34.60 20.18
CA ARG A 204 -9.87 -33.84 19.17
C ARG A 204 -8.83 -32.95 19.80
N ASP A 205 -7.79 -32.69 19.03
CA ASP A 205 -6.85 -31.60 19.26
C ASP A 205 -7.18 -30.47 18.27
N PRO A 206 -7.32 -29.20 18.71
CA PRO A 206 -7.60 -28.08 17.79
C PRO A 206 -6.47 -27.77 16.82
N ASP A 207 -5.19 -28.09 17.18
CA ASP A 207 -3.97 -27.81 16.40
C ASP A 207 -3.73 -28.71 15.20
#